data_486e45c74b4f57df9e11d195f6aa358f
#
_entry.id   486e45c74b4f57df9e11d195f6aa358f
#
_cell.length_a   1.000
_cell.length_b   1.000
_cell.length_c   1.000
_cell.angle_alpha   90.00
_cell.angle_beta   90.00
_cell.angle_gamma   90.00
#
_symmetry.space_group_name_H-M   'P 1'
#
loop_
_entity.id
_entity.type
_entity.pdbx_description
1 polymer ?
#
loop_
_entity_poly.entity_id
_entity_poly.type
_entity_poly.pdbx_seq_one_letter_code
_entity_poly.pdbx_strand_id
1 'polypeptide(L)'
;MKAKRGFLVLLLTGGALVGAVLAGKALTPQRTQTIAIVLPREEQNVEAGFRDYLAKRPLPVRFVSVRYSGHPSDAPALIESVRALQPDLIYSWATSTTLALAGQDRPEDAATHIRDIPIVFTEVTDPVGSGLLRQLDPPGRNVTGVGHVAPLPIQLKAMSGYRPFKRLGYLTNPHESNTLGIAEALRRAAPGIGFELLEEIVPLDANGEPDASALPGMIHRLAEKKADLLYVGPSTFLAFTHRDAVTSAALQARLPTFCATESIVRQSQCMFGLFANGANVGRFAAYKASQILIDRMPVERIAAQTLQGFSLLINMPVAKALDLYPPLALLNVAEVIE
;
A
#
# COMPACT_ATOMS: atom_id res chain seq x y z
N MET A 1 -49.08 91.49 -29.59
CA MET A 1 -49.80 90.32 -30.22
C MET A 1 -49.17 89.04 -29.79
N LYS A 2 -49.97 88.11 -29.20
CA LYS A 2 -49.77 86.69 -28.91
C LYS A 2 -48.61 86.25 -28.05
N ALA A 3 -48.95 86.02 -26.76
CA ALA A 3 -48.22 85.26 -25.78
C ALA A 3 -48.05 83.77 -26.19
N LYS A 4 -46.90 83.18 -25.84
CA LYS A 4 -46.82 81.72 -25.71
C LYS A 4 -46.25 81.41 -24.32
N ARG A 5 -47.11 80.78 -23.51
CA ARG A 5 -46.78 80.20 -22.21
C ARG A 5 -45.91 78.97 -22.46
N GLY A 6 -44.71 78.92 -21.89
CA GLY A 6 -43.91 77.75 -21.79
C GLY A 6 -44.23 76.99 -20.50
N PHE A 7 -44.58 75.73 -20.67
CA PHE A 7 -44.88 74.78 -19.57
C PHE A 7 -43.56 74.19 -19.09
N LEU A 8 -43.24 74.36 -17.82
CA LEU A 8 -42.08 73.79 -17.15
C LEU A 8 -42.47 72.39 -16.67
N VAL A 9 -41.93 71.35 -17.28
CA VAL A 9 -42.10 69.97 -16.84
C VAL A 9 -40.95 69.63 -15.90
N LEU A 10 -41.27 69.39 -14.64
CA LEU A 10 -40.33 68.94 -13.63
C LEU A 10 -40.24 67.41 -13.73
N LEU A 11 -39.10 66.94 -14.23
CA LEU A 11 -38.76 65.49 -14.25
C LEU A 11 -38.14 65.11 -12.91
N LEU A 12 -38.91 64.41 -12.06
CA LEU A 12 -38.44 63.73 -10.87
C LEU A 12 -37.81 62.40 -11.32
N THR A 13 -36.49 62.34 -11.33
CA THR A 13 -35.74 61.08 -11.48
C THR A 13 -35.67 60.37 -10.13
N GLY A 14 -36.54 59.39 -9.94
CA GLY A 14 -36.44 58.44 -8.84
C GLY A 14 -35.29 57.49 -9.03
N GLY A 15 -34.20 57.71 -8.32
CA GLY A 15 -33.09 56.77 -8.24
C GLY A 15 -33.47 55.56 -7.39
N ALA A 16 -33.76 54.44 -8.03
CA ALA A 16 -33.90 53.17 -7.33
C ALA A 16 -32.51 52.64 -6.99
N LEU A 17 -32.12 52.72 -5.70
CA LEU A 17 -30.96 52.02 -5.15
C LEU A 17 -31.30 50.53 -5.17
N VAL A 18 -30.77 49.81 -6.15
CA VAL A 18 -30.70 48.35 -6.13
C VAL A 18 -29.57 47.97 -5.19
N GLY A 19 -29.88 47.76 -3.93
CA GLY A 19 -28.99 47.15 -2.95
C GLY A 19 -28.78 45.67 -3.33
N ALA A 20 -27.65 45.35 -3.99
CA ALA A 20 -27.23 43.97 -4.16
C ALA A 20 -26.86 43.40 -2.77
N VAL A 21 -27.78 42.68 -2.17
CA VAL A 21 -27.46 41.82 -1.01
C VAL A 21 -26.61 40.66 -1.51
N LEU A 22 -25.31 40.79 -1.43
CA LEU A 22 -24.39 39.69 -1.48
C LEU A 22 -24.65 38.85 -0.23
N ALA A 23 -25.55 37.88 -0.34
CA ALA A 23 -25.70 36.83 0.65
C ALA A 23 -24.39 36.00 0.62
N GLY A 24 -23.43 36.41 1.41
CA GLY A 24 -22.27 35.59 1.74
C GLY A 24 -22.82 34.28 2.29
N LYS A 25 -22.67 33.18 1.56
CA LYS A 25 -22.86 31.85 2.11
C LYS A 25 -21.94 31.77 3.33
N ALA A 26 -22.51 31.89 4.54
CA ALA A 26 -21.82 31.56 5.77
C ALA A 26 -21.31 30.13 5.58
N LEU A 27 -19.99 29.96 5.45
CA LEU A 27 -19.34 28.66 5.45
C LEU A 27 -19.65 28.07 6.82
N THR A 28 -20.61 27.15 6.88
CA THR A 28 -20.81 26.34 8.06
C THR A 28 -19.45 25.68 8.37
N PRO A 29 -18.93 25.81 9.59
CA PRO A 29 -17.64 25.21 9.93
C PRO A 29 -17.73 23.71 9.62
N GLN A 30 -16.93 23.25 8.67
CA GLN A 30 -16.87 21.84 8.32
C GLN A 30 -16.38 21.07 9.56
N ARG A 31 -17.14 20.05 9.97
CA ARG A 31 -16.71 19.15 11.05
C ARG A 31 -15.35 18.56 10.71
N THR A 32 -14.41 18.64 11.66
CA THR A 32 -13.10 17.97 11.51
C THR A 32 -13.31 16.46 11.44
N GLN A 33 -12.82 15.84 10.37
CA GLN A 33 -12.89 14.40 10.18
C GLN A 33 -11.74 13.74 10.93
N THR A 34 -11.99 12.65 11.64
CA THR A 34 -10.97 11.87 12.34
C THR A 34 -10.59 10.67 11.48
N ILE A 35 -9.30 10.53 11.14
CA ILE A 35 -8.76 9.37 10.46
C ILE A 35 -7.84 8.63 11.43
N ALA A 36 -8.19 7.38 11.76
CA ALA A 36 -7.31 6.47 12.48
C ALA A 36 -6.28 5.87 11.51
N ILE A 37 -4.99 6.09 11.76
CA ILE A 37 -3.89 5.49 11.00
C ILE A 37 -3.36 4.30 11.77
N VAL A 38 -3.60 3.08 11.26
CA VAL A 38 -3.25 1.84 11.95
C VAL A 38 -2.05 1.19 11.28
N LEU A 39 -0.94 1.11 12.02
CA LEU A 39 0.37 0.64 11.53
C LEU A 39 1.05 -0.27 12.54
N PRO A 40 1.81 -1.28 12.09
CA PRO A 40 2.74 -2.03 12.95
C PRO A 40 4.10 -1.34 13.11
N ARG A 41 4.32 -0.22 12.43
CA ARG A 41 5.58 0.51 12.29
C ARG A 41 5.40 2.02 12.38
N GLU A 42 6.48 2.76 12.41
CA GLU A 42 6.44 4.22 12.20
C GLU A 42 6.00 4.57 10.77
N GLU A 43 5.42 5.77 10.61
CA GLU A 43 5.01 6.28 9.30
C GLU A 43 6.21 6.44 8.36
N GLN A 44 5.98 6.19 7.09
CA GLN A 44 6.97 6.29 6.02
C GLN A 44 6.42 7.12 4.83
N ASN A 45 7.06 7.02 3.66
CA ASN A 45 6.68 7.76 2.45
C ASN A 45 5.23 7.49 1.97
N VAL A 46 4.67 6.32 2.26
CA VAL A 46 3.28 5.98 1.92
C VAL A 46 2.31 6.88 2.70
N GLU A 47 2.50 6.96 4.02
CA GLU A 47 1.66 7.79 4.89
C GLU A 47 1.92 9.28 4.64
N ALA A 48 3.15 9.67 4.35
CA ALA A 48 3.47 11.04 3.94
C ALA A 48 2.69 11.44 2.68
N GLY A 49 2.67 10.58 1.65
CA GLY A 49 1.88 10.80 0.43
C GLY A 49 0.38 10.89 0.70
N PHE A 50 -0.14 10.08 1.63
CA PHE A 50 -1.55 10.11 2.04
C PHE A 50 -1.90 11.43 2.73
N ARG A 51 -1.09 11.88 3.69
CA ARG A 51 -1.27 13.14 4.41
C ARG A 51 -1.15 14.36 3.50
N ASP A 52 -0.12 14.40 2.66
CA ASP A 52 0.13 15.49 1.71
C ASP A 52 -1.03 15.71 0.73
N TYR A 53 -1.65 14.62 0.27
CA TYR A 53 -2.80 14.71 -0.62
C TYR A 53 -4.01 15.33 0.10
N LEU A 54 -4.34 14.86 1.30
CA LEU A 54 -5.49 15.36 2.07
C LEU A 54 -5.28 16.79 2.57
N ALA A 55 -4.05 17.17 2.94
CA ALA A 55 -3.72 18.54 3.36
C ALA A 55 -4.01 19.60 2.27
N LYS A 56 -4.05 19.19 1.00
CA LYS A 56 -4.37 20.07 -0.14
C LYS A 56 -5.87 20.12 -0.47
N ARG A 57 -6.73 19.49 0.35
CA ARG A 57 -8.17 19.42 0.15
C ARG A 57 -8.90 20.33 1.16
N PRO A 58 -10.07 20.87 0.81
CA PRO A 58 -10.89 21.66 1.72
C PRO A 58 -11.60 20.77 2.74
N LEU A 59 -10.83 19.96 3.48
CA LEU A 59 -11.32 19.00 4.45
C LEU A 59 -10.44 19.11 5.70
N PRO A 60 -10.94 19.64 6.83
CA PRO A 60 -10.20 19.60 8.08
C PRO A 60 -10.10 18.15 8.58
N VAL A 61 -8.88 17.64 8.68
CA VAL A 61 -8.60 16.27 9.11
C VAL A 61 -7.73 16.26 10.35
N ARG A 62 -8.12 15.43 11.31
CA ARG A 62 -7.31 15.03 12.46
C ARG A 62 -6.86 13.58 12.26
N PHE A 63 -5.56 13.36 12.20
CA PHE A 63 -4.98 12.03 12.16
C PHE A 63 -4.64 11.54 13.56
N VAL A 64 -4.99 10.30 13.86
CA VAL A 64 -4.65 9.64 15.12
C VAL A 64 -3.98 8.32 14.79
N SER A 65 -2.70 8.20 15.17
CA SER A 65 -1.93 6.97 14.92
C SER A 65 -2.22 5.93 16.00
N VAL A 66 -2.49 4.70 15.58
CA VAL A 66 -2.71 3.53 16.43
C VAL A 66 -1.67 2.49 16.07
N ARG A 67 -0.92 2.06 17.06
CA ARG A 67 0.08 0.99 16.88
C ARG A 67 -0.60 -0.37 16.95
N TYR A 68 -0.28 -1.24 16.01
CA TYR A 68 -0.64 -2.67 16.04
C TYR A 68 0.61 -3.52 16.14
N SER A 69 0.60 -4.52 17.00
CA SER A 69 1.75 -5.43 17.18
C SER A 69 2.06 -6.27 15.95
N GLY A 70 1.04 -6.52 15.12
CA GLY A 70 1.07 -7.48 14.02
C GLY A 70 0.62 -8.88 14.45
N HIS A 71 0.44 -9.12 15.76
CA HIS A 71 0.05 -10.42 16.29
C HIS A 71 -1.47 -10.61 16.25
N PRO A 72 -2.00 -11.72 15.71
CA PRO A 72 -3.44 -11.93 15.58
C PRO A 72 -4.21 -11.89 16.90
N SER A 73 -3.60 -12.33 18.02
CA SER A 73 -4.24 -12.29 19.35
C SER A 73 -4.56 -10.89 19.84
N ASP A 74 -3.89 -9.86 19.32
CA ASP A 74 -4.08 -8.47 19.71
C ASP A 74 -5.17 -7.77 18.90
N ALA A 75 -5.76 -8.45 17.92
CA ALA A 75 -6.80 -7.88 17.07
C ALA A 75 -8.03 -7.38 17.85
N PRO A 76 -8.56 -8.08 18.89
CA PRO A 76 -9.66 -7.55 19.68
C PRO A 76 -9.35 -6.23 20.38
N ALA A 77 -8.17 -6.11 21.01
CA ALA A 77 -7.73 -4.88 21.67
C ALA A 77 -7.49 -3.74 20.67
N LEU A 78 -6.98 -4.05 19.48
CA LEU A 78 -6.84 -3.09 18.39
C LEU A 78 -8.21 -2.54 17.97
N ILE A 79 -9.18 -3.40 17.74
CA ILE A 79 -10.54 -3.03 17.32
C ILE A 79 -11.18 -2.12 18.36
N GLU A 80 -11.08 -2.47 19.65
CA GLU A 80 -11.59 -1.65 20.77
C GLU A 80 -10.94 -0.25 20.78
N SER A 81 -9.61 -0.21 20.66
CA SER A 81 -8.84 1.05 20.64
C SER A 81 -9.25 1.94 19.46
N VAL A 82 -9.45 1.37 18.27
CA VAL A 82 -9.87 2.11 17.08
C VAL A 82 -11.32 2.60 17.24
N ARG A 83 -12.23 1.77 17.75
CA ARG A 83 -13.63 2.17 17.98
C ARG A 83 -13.75 3.29 19.02
N ALA A 84 -12.92 3.30 20.06
CA ALA A 84 -12.90 4.36 21.08
C ALA A 84 -12.57 5.75 20.49
N LEU A 85 -11.84 5.82 19.37
CA LEU A 85 -11.54 7.06 18.66
C LEU A 85 -12.73 7.61 17.86
N GLN A 86 -13.77 6.82 17.62
CA GLN A 86 -14.91 7.14 16.75
C GLN A 86 -14.46 7.76 15.41
N PRO A 87 -13.58 7.09 14.65
CA PRO A 87 -13.03 7.68 13.43
C PRO A 87 -14.07 7.70 12.32
N ASP A 88 -13.97 8.70 11.45
CA ASP A 88 -14.78 8.79 10.24
C ASP A 88 -14.23 7.87 9.12
N LEU A 89 -12.94 7.47 9.23
CA LEU A 89 -12.26 6.59 8.31
C LEU A 89 -11.06 5.94 9.00
N ILE A 90 -10.76 4.71 8.64
CA ILE A 90 -9.56 3.98 9.04
C ILE A 90 -8.64 3.86 7.84
N TYR A 91 -7.39 4.29 7.98
CA TYR A 91 -6.28 3.93 7.12
C TYR A 91 -5.58 2.71 7.73
N SER A 92 -5.35 1.67 6.94
CA SER A 92 -4.62 0.49 7.37
C SER A 92 -3.47 0.16 6.41
N TRP A 93 -2.38 -0.36 6.95
CA TRP A 93 -1.22 -0.75 6.17
C TRP A 93 -0.98 -2.27 6.29
N ALA A 94 -0.72 -2.94 5.16
CA ALA A 94 -0.46 -4.36 5.00
C ALA A 94 -1.66 -5.29 5.22
N THR A 95 -1.50 -6.53 4.73
CA THR A 95 -2.56 -7.56 4.74
C THR A 95 -2.96 -7.94 6.16
N SER A 96 -1.99 -8.21 7.05
CA SER A 96 -2.25 -8.65 8.43
C SER A 96 -3.02 -7.60 9.24
N THR A 97 -2.61 -6.33 9.18
CA THR A 97 -3.28 -5.22 9.88
C THR A 97 -4.71 -5.03 9.36
N THR A 98 -4.89 -5.10 8.04
CA THR A 98 -6.22 -4.90 7.45
C THR A 98 -7.15 -6.05 7.79
N LEU A 99 -6.66 -7.29 7.80
CA LEU A 99 -7.43 -8.46 8.24
C LEU A 99 -7.76 -8.41 9.73
N ALA A 100 -6.83 -7.94 10.58
CA ALA A 100 -7.09 -7.77 12.01
C ALA A 100 -8.24 -6.78 12.29
N LEU A 101 -8.40 -5.75 11.45
CA LEU A 101 -9.48 -4.76 11.57
C LEU A 101 -10.79 -5.23 10.93
N ALA A 102 -10.71 -5.69 9.70
CA ALA A 102 -11.86 -5.95 8.83
C ALA A 102 -12.32 -7.41 8.82
N GLY A 103 -11.48 -8.37 9.22
CA GLY A 103 -11.71 -9.78 8.99
C GLY A 103 -11.76 -10.15 7.52
N GLN A 104 -11.91 -11.43 7.24
CA GLN A 104 -12.21 -11.90 5.89
C GLN A 104 -13.66 -11.58 5.50
N ASP A 105 -13.96 -11.60 4.20
CA ASP A 105 -15.32 -11.35 3.70
C ASP A 105 -16.21 -12.60 3.81
N ARG A 106 -16.52 -12.96 5.04
CA ARG A 106 -17.39 -14.07 5.41
C ARG A 106 -18.29 -13.68 6.59
N PRO A 107 -19.45 -14.32 6.73
CA PRO A 107 -20.44 -14.00 7.76
C PRO A 107 -19.90 -14.10 9.19
N GLU A 108 -19.03 -15.08 9.47
CA GLU A 108 -18.49 -15.38 10.80
C GLU A 108 -17.68 -14.22 11.36
N ASP A 109 -16.97 -13.49 10.49
CA ASP A 109 -16.14 -12.37 10.88
C ASP A 109 -16.94 -11.08 11.13
N ALA A 110 -18.22 -11.04 10.76
CA ALA A 110 -19.02 -9.82 10.84
C ALA A 110 -19.26 -9.35 12.29
N ALA A 111 -19.37 -10.27 13.24
CA ALA A 111 -19.64 -9.96 14.64
C ALA A 111 -18.40 -9.49 15.42
N THR A 112 -17.20 -9.85 14.95
CA THR A 112 -15.94 -9.65 15.68
C THR A 112 -15.06 -8.55 15.08
N HIS A 113 -15.34 -8.11 13.86
CA HIS A 113 -14.52 -7.12 13.13
C HIS A 113 -15.30 -5.85 12.78
N ILE A 114 -14.61 -4.85 12.25
CA ILE A 114 -15.18 -3.55 11.89
C ILE A 114 -15.89 -3.64 10.55
N ARG A 115 -17.22 -3.39 10.53
CA ARG A 115 -18.07 -3.41 9.33
C ARG A 115 -18.77 -2.08 9.06
N ASP A 116 -18.79 -1.21 10.02
CA ASP A 116 -19.57 0.04 10.08
C ASP A 116 -18.71 1.30 9.81
N ILE A 117 -17.38 1.19 9.87
CA ILE A 117 -16.46 2.28 9.60
C ILE A 117 -15.73 1.99 8.28
N PRO A 118 -15.63 2.94 7.35
CA PRO A 118 -14.89 2.74 6.12
C PRO A 118 -13.40 2.55 6.37
N ILE A 119 -12.81 1.57 5.67
CA ILE A 119 -11.39 1.24 5.75
C ILE A 119 -10.77 1.45 4.36
N VAL A 120 -9.69 2.24 4.31
CA VAL A 120 -8.84 2.39 3.12
C VAL A 120 -7.50 1.77 3.42
N PHE A 121 -7.20 0.66 2.75
CA PHE A 121 -5.91 -0.01 2.92
C PHE A 121 -4.85 0.51 1.94
N THR A 122 -3.60 0.37 2.34
CA THR A 122 -2.42 0.41 1.48
C THR A 122 -1.60 -0.86 1.68
N GLU A 123 -0.84 -1.22 0.67
CA GLU A 123 0.11 -2.34 0.72
C GLU A 123 -0.49 -3.72 1.11
N VAL A 124 -1.78 -3.92 0.83
CA VAL A 124 -2.36 -5.27 0.82
C VAL A 124 -1.94 -5.95 -0.50
N THR A 125 -1.25 -7.06 -0.40
CA THR A 125 -0.61 -7.74 -1.54
C THR A 125 -1.63 -8.35 -2.48
N ASP A 126 -2.56 -9.14 -1.93
CA ASP A 126 -3.62 -9.83 -2.67
C ASP A 126 -4.92 -9.74 -1.86
N PRO A 127 -5.73 -8.69 -2.09
CA PRO A 127 -6.97 -8.52 -1.35
C PRO A 127 -8.00 -9.64 -1.57
N VAL A 128 -7.98 -10.29 -2.74
CA VAL A 128 -8.90 -11.38 -3.06
C VAL A 128 -8.37 -12.71 -2.51
N GLY A 129 -7.13 -13.04 -2.80
CA GLY A 129 -6.52 -14.29 -2.33
C GLY A 129 -6.40 -14.38 -0.80
N SER A 130 -6.25 -13.25 -0.10
CA SER A 130 -6.29 -13.20 1.37
C SER A 130 -7.70 -13.36 1.97
N GLY A 131 -8.73 -13.34 1.12
CA GLY A 131 -10.13 -13.36 1.55
C GLY A 131 -10.62 -12.03 2.13
N LEU A 132 -9.83 -10.96 2.04
CA LEU A 132 -10.25 -9.62 2.48
C LEU A 132 -11.42 -9.11 1.64
N LEU A 133 -11.37 -9.32 0.33
CA LEU A 133 -12.41 -8.95 -0.63
C LEU A 133 -12.78 -10.17 -1.49
N ARG A 134 -14.03 -10.27 -1.92
CA ARG A 134 -14.45 -11.28 -2.92
C ARG A 134 -14.06 -10.86 -4.33
N GLN A 135 -14.04 -9.56 -4.59
CA GLN A 135 -13.68 -8.94 -5.86
C GLN A 135 -13.16 -7.53 -5.62
N LEU A 136 -12.44 -6.98 -6.59
CA LEU A 136 -11.84 -5.65 -6.48
C LEU A 136 -12.80 -4.53 -6.86
N ASP A 137 -13.74 -4.77 -7.76
CA ASP A 137 -14.63 -3.76 -8.32
C ASP A 137 -16.03 -4.31 -8.63
N PRO A 138 -17.08 -3.87 -7.92
CA PRO A 138 -17.01 -3.16 -6.65
C PRO A 138 -16.62 -4.11 -5.49
N PRO A 139 -15.95 -3.63 -4.45
CA PRO A 139 -15.55 -4.50 -3.33
C PRO A 139 -16.73 -5.03 -2.50
N GLY A 140 -17.86 -4.32 -2.50
CA GLY A 140 -19.12 -4.77 -1.90
C GLY A 140 -19.16 -4.76 -0.37
N ARG A 141 -18.15 -4.19 0.30
CA ARG A 141 -18.06 -4.07 1.76
C ARG A 141 -17.40 -2.75 2.17
N ASN A 142 -17.29 -2.52 3.48
CA ASN A 142 -16.69 -1.30 4.04
C ASN A 142 -15.17 -1.14 3.84
N VAL A 143 -14.57 -1.83 2.88
CA VAL A 143 -13.13 -1.86 2.64
C VAL A 143 -12.83 -1.57 1.18
N THR A 144 -11.94 -0.61 0.94
CA THR A 144 -11.31 -0.36 -0.36
C THR A 144 -9.82 -0.06 -0.14
N GLY A 145 -9.05 0.17 -1.20
CA GLY A 145 -7.67 0.54 -1.03
C GLY A 145 -6.80 0.44 -2.27
N VAL A 146 -5.50 0.47 -2.05
CA VAL A 146 -4.48 0.49 -3.10
C VAL A 146 -3.42 -0.58 -2.85
N GLY A 147 -3.31 -1.52 -3.78
CA GLY A 147 -2.21 -2.47 -3.85
C GLY A 147 -0.93 -1.80 -4.38
N HIS A 148 0.22 -2.37 -4.00
CA HIS A 148 1.55 -1.82 -4.32
C HIS A 148 2.43 -2.79 -5.13
N VAL A 149 2.03 -4.06 -5.18
CA VAL A 149 2.83 -5.12 -5.79
C VAL A 149 2.59 -5.18 -7.29
N ALA A 150 3.66 -5.16 -8.06
CA ALA A 150 3.56 -5.42 -9.49
C ALA A 150 3.04 -6.85 -9.74
N PRO A 151 2.22 -7.07 -10.78
CA PRO A 151 1.77 -8.42 -11.13
C PRO A 151 2.94 -9.38 -11.29
N LEU A 152 2.82 -10.60 -10.77
CA LEU A 152 3.91 -11.60 -10.77
C LEU A 152 4.55 -11.83 -12.16
N PRO A 153 3.80 -11.90 -13.27
CA PRO A 153 4.40 -12.01 -14.60
C PRO A 153 5.33 -10.86 -14.97
N ILE A 154 4.99 -9.63 -14.53
CA ILE A 154 5.83 -8.43 -14.76
C ILE A 154 7.10 -8.51 -13.91
N GLN A 155 6.99 -8.95 -12.66
CA GLN A 155 8.14 -9.16 -11.78
C GLN A 155 9.09 -10.23 -12.34
N LEU A 156 8.57 -11.38 -12.77
CA LEU A 156 9.36 -12.46 -13.38
C LEU A 156 10.05 -12.00 -14.66
N LYS A 157 9.38 -11.15 -15.46
CA LYS A 157 9.99 -10.52 -16.64
C LYS A 157 11.13 -9.56 -16.24
N ALA A 158 10.96 -8.77 -15.19
CA ALA A 158 12.03 -7.89 -14.69
C ALA A 158 13.21 -8.67 -14.17
N MET A 159 12.97 -9.76 -13.42
CA MET A 159 14.04 -10.68 -12.96
C MET A 159 14.82 -11.27 -14.15
N SER A 160 14.12 -11.84 -15.12
CA SER A 160 14.74 -12.42 -16.32
C SER A 160 15.45 -11.38 -17.17
N GLY A 161 14.95 -10.14 -17.20
CA GLY A 161 15.56 -9.01 -17.90
C GLY A 161 16.86 -8.53 -17.24
N TYR A 162 17.00 -8.69 -15.93
CA TYR A 162 18.25 -8.41 -15.22
C TYR A 162 19.27 -9.53 -15.49
N ARG A 163 18.86 -10.77 -15.27
CA ARG A 163 19.66 -11.97 -15.49
C ARG A 163 18.73 -13.17 -15.72
N PRO A 164 18.97 -13.99 -16.76
CA PRO A 164 18.30 -15.27 -16.90
C PRO A 164 18.54 -16.16 -15.67
N PHE A 165 17.52 -16.84 -15.20
CA PHE A 165 17.61 -17.77 -14.07
C PHE A 165 16.91 -19.09 -14.41
N LYS A 166 17.37 -20.17 -13.78
CA LYS A 166 16.80 -21.52 -13.88
C LYS A 166 16.28 -22.02 -12.55
N ARG A 167 16.80 -21.49 -11.44
CA ARG A 167 16.41 -21.86 -10.08
C ARG A 167 16.09 -20.59 -9.29
N LEU A 168 14.84 -20.46 -8.90
CA LEU A 168 14.36 -19.32 -8.12
C LEU A 168 14.17 -19.75 -6.67
N GLY A 169 14.95 -19.17 -5.76
CA GLY A 169 14.77 -19.30 -4.32
C GLY A 169 13.57 -18.47 -3.84
N TYR A 170 12.80 -19.00 -2.93
CA TYR A 170 11.70 -18.30 -2.28
C TYR A 170 11.55 -18.71 -0.81
N LEU A 171 11.25 -17.74 0.06
CA LEU A 171 10.97 -17.98 1.47
C LEU A 171 9.47 -17.78 1.74
N THR A 172 8.84 -18.76 2.37
CA THR A 172 7.42 -18.72 2.75
C THR A 172 7.29 -18.59 4.26
N ASN A 173 6.59 -17.56 4.74
CA ASN A 173 6.17 -17.47 6.13
C ASN A 173 4.76 -18.09 6.26
N PRO A 174 4.59 -19.18 7.04
CA PRO A 174 3.30 -19.86 7.15
C PRO A 174 2.21 -19.00 7.82
N HIS A 175 2.57 -17.97 8.56
CA HIS A 175 1.64 -17.03 9.20
C HIS A 175 1.19 -15.88 8.29
N GLU A 176 1.76 -15.75 7.08
CA GLU A 176 1.40 -14.69 6.15
C GLU A 176 0.77 -15.27 4.87
N SER A 177 -0.54 -15.12 4.73
CA SER A 177 -1.31 -15.63 3.58
C SER A 177 -0.80 -15.12 2.22
N ASN A 178 -0.26 -13.91 2.17
CA ASN A 178 0.36 -13.34 0.97
C ASN A 178 1.61 -14.10 0.54
N THR A 179 2.46 -14.58 1.46
CA THR A 179 3.64 -15.38 1.08
C THR A 179 3.24 -16.76 0.57
N LEU A 180 2.21 -17.38 1.18
CA LEU A 180 1.62 -18.64 0.72
C LEU A 180 1.01 -18.50 -0.69
N GLY A 181 0.24 -17.44 -0.91
CA GLY A 181 -0.38 -17.16 -2.22
C GLY A 181 0.64 -16.93 -3.33
N ILE A 182 1.75 -16.24 -3.03
CA ILE A 182 2.84 -16.04 -3.98
C ILE A 182 3.57 -17.37 -4.27
N ALA A 183 3.86 -18.20 -3.26
CA ALA A 183 4.46 -19.51 -3.47
C ALA A 183 3.63 -20.36 -4.43
N GLU A 184 2.33 -20.39 -4.23
CA GLU A 184 1.37 -21.07 -5.11
C GLU A 184 1.40 -20.49 -6.54
N ALA A 185 1.42 -19.16 -6.68
CA ALA A 185 1.49 -18.50 -7.99
C ALA A 185 2.83 -18.79 -8.70
N LEU A 186 3.95 -18.84 -7.97
CA LEU A 186 5.26 -19.22 -8.49
C LEU A 186 5.29 -20.66 -8.97
N ARG A 187 4.72 -21.60 -8.19
CA ARG A 187 4.62 -23.02 -8.60
C ARG A 187 3.83 -23.19 -9.90
N ARG A 188 2.72 -22.44 -10.04
CA ARG A 188 1.93 -22.43 -11.29
C ARG A 188 2.65 -21.83 -12.47
N ALA A 189 3.45 -20.78 -12.26
CA ALA A 189 4.17 -20.09 -13.33
C ALA A 189 5.43 -20.83 -13.79
N ALA A 190 6.07 -21.59 -12.90
CA ALA A 190 7.37 -22.21 -13.12
C ALA A 190 7.45 -23.09 -14.39
N PRO A 191 6.49 -23.99 -14.70
CA PRO A 191 6.55 -24.81 -15.91
C PRO A 191 6.48 -23.98 -17.20
N GLY A 192 5.66 -22.93 -17.22
CA GLY A 192 5.46 -22.10 -18.42
C GLY A 192 6.63 -21.17 -18.72
N ILE A 193 7.39 -20.78 -17.71
CA ILE A 193 8.55 -19.87 -17.82
C ILE A 193 9.86 -20.69 -17.91
N GLY A 194 9.88 -21.90 -17.36
CA GLY A 194 11.00 -22.81 -17.42
C GLY A 194 12.04 -22.60 -16.31
N PHE A 195 11.58 -22.42 -15.07
CA PHE A 195 12.43 -22.39 -13.87
C PHE A 195 11.98 -23.44 -12.85
N GLU A 196 12.91 -23.83 -11.98
CA GLU A 196 12.64 -24.64 -10.78
C GLU A 196 12.46 -23.69 -9.59
N LEU A 197 11.38 -23.89 -8.81
CA LEU A 197 11.17 -23.18 -7.57
C LEU A 197 11.82 -23.93 -6.40
N LEU A 198 12.79 -23.30 -5.75
CA LEU A 198 13.43 -23.78 -4.53
C LEU A 198 12.78 -23.06 -3.35
N GLU A 199 11.80 -23.67 -2.73
CA GLU A 199 11.06 -23.11 -1.63
C GLU A 199 11.63 -23.57 -0.28
N GLU A 200 11.76 -22.64 0.67
CA GLU A 200 12.04 -22.91 2.07
C GLU A 200 10.92 -22.29 2.92
N ILE A 201 10.37 -23.07 3.84
CA ILE A 201 9.30 -22.61 4.75
C ILE A 201 9.94 -22.22 6.08
N VAL A 202 9.68 -21.00 6.55
CA VAL A 202 10.16 -20.52 7.84
C VAL A 202 9.62 -21.43 8.95
N PRO A 203 10.49 -22.05 9.74
CA PRO A 203 10.03 -22.88 10.86
C PRO A 203 9.39 -22.02 11.93
N LEU A 204 8.57 -22.66 12.77
CA LEU A 204 8.00 -22.03 13.93
C LEU A 204 8.88 -22.33 15.17
N ASP A 205 8.99 -21.35 16.06
CA ASP A 205 9.66 -21.49 17.36
C ASP A 205 8.78 -22.27 18.37
N ALA A 206 9.23 -22.39 19.61
CA ALA A 206 8.52 -23.09 20.67
C ALA A 206 7.17 -22.43 21.05
N ASN A 207 6.95 -21.18 20.68
CA ASN A 207 5.72 -20.43 20.91
C ASN A 207 4.77 -20.52 19.71
N GLY A 208 5.20 -21.19 18.64
CA GLY A 208 4.46 -21.28 17.39
C GLY A 208 4.62 -20.06 16.49
N GLU A 209 5.60 -19.17 16.74
CA GLU A 209 5.87 -17.98 15.95
C GLU A 209 6.99 -18.24 14.92
N PRO A 210 7.01 -17.52 13.77
CA PRO A 210 8.04 -17.67 12.76
C PRO A 210 9.43 -17.37 13.32
N ASP A 211 10.34 -18.35 13.24
CA ASP A 211 11.70 -18.27 13.79
C ASP A 211 12.65 -17.48 12.87
N ALA A 212 12.90 -16.23 13.23
CA ALA A 212 13.84 -15.39 12.51
C ALA A 212 15.29 -15.89 12.57
N SER A 213 15.67 -16.64 13.60
CA SER A 213 17.04 -17.17 13.75
C SER A 213 17.39 -18.21 12.68
N ALA A 214 16.39 -18.85 12.08
CA ALA A 214 16.54 -19.83 11.01
C ALA A 214 16.86 -19.20 9.64
N LEU A 215 16.55 -17.91 9.44
CA LEU A 215 16.63 -17.25 8.12
C LEU A 215 18.02 -17.34 7.46
N PRO A 216 19.15 -17.09 8.15
CA PRO A 216 20.46 -17.21 7.50
C PRO A 216 20.76 -18.63 7.00
N GLY A 217 20.41 -19.65 7.80
CA GLY A 217 20.59 -21.05 7.43
C GLY A 217 19.74 -21.47 6.23
N MET A 218 18.48 -20.98 6.15
CA MET A 218 17.58 -21.22 5.02
C MET A 218 18.14 -20.64 3.72
N ILE A 219 18.64 -19.41 3.78
CA ILE A 219 19.22 -18.71 2.62
C ILE A 219 20.51 -19.43 2.17
N HIS A 220 21.33 -19.88 3.13
CA HIS A 220 22.52 -20.67 2.81
C HIS A 220 22.17 -21.97 2.09
N ARG A 221 21.13 -22.71 2.56
CA ARG A 221 20.65 -23.92 1.84
C ARG A 221 20.17 -23.63 0.43
N LEU A 222 19.49 -22.47 0.20
CA LEU A 222 19.11 -22.08 -1.17
C LEU A 222 20.34 -21.85 -2.05
N ALA A 223 21.38 -21.21 -1.51
CA ALA A 223 22.64 -21.01 -2.23
C ALA A 223 23.36 -22.35 -2.51
N GLU A 224 23.40 -23.27 -1.56
CA GLU A 224 23.95 -24.64 -1.74
C GLU A 224 23.18 -25.43 -2.82
N LYS A 225 21.86 -25.28 -2.88
CA LYS A 225 21.01 -25.81 -3.95
C LYS A 225 21.19 -25.07 -5.28
N LYS A 226 22.11 -24.09 -5.32
CA LYS A 226 22.46 -23.28 -6.49
C LYS A 226 21.26 -22.49 -7.03
N ALA A 227 20.49 -21.86 -6.14
CA ALA A 227 19.54 -20.86 -6.57
C ALA A 227 20.27 -19.73 -7.34
N ASP A 228 19.73 -19.34 -8.47
CA ASP A 228 20.30 -18.27 -9.31
C ASP A 228 19.90 -16.88 -8.79
N LEU A 229 18.74 -16.81 -8.11
CA LEU A 229 18.12 -15.59 -7.61
C LEU A 229 17.24 -15.94 -6.42
N LEU A 230 17.24 -15.12 -5.37
CA LEU A 230 16.27 -15.15 -4.28
C LEU A 230 15.19 -14.10 -4.53
N TYR A 231 13.94 -14.53 -4.67
CA TYR A 231 12.82 -13.62 -4.68
C TYR A 231 12.30 -13.38 -3.26
N VAL A 232 12.44 -12.14 -2.78
CA VAL A 232 11.86 -11.68 -1.52
C VAL A 232 10.54 -10.99 -1.85
N GLY A 233 9.45 -11.74 -1.67
CA GLY A 233 8.09 -11.25 -1.87
C GLY A 233 7.68 -10.21 -0.82
N PRO A 234 6.53 -9.56 -0.98
CA PRO A 234 5.99 -8.68 0.04
C PRO A 234 5.62 -9.50 1.28
N SER A 235 6.25 -9.20 2.39
CA SER A 235 6.11 -9.89 3.68
C SER A 235 6.46 -8.90 4.78
N THR A 236 5.60 -8.81 5.79
CA THR A 236 5.92 -7.99 6.98
C THR A 236 7.11 -8.58 7.72
N PHE A 237 7.14 -9.90 7.86
CA PHE A 237 8.22 -10.60 8.56
C PHE A 237 9.54 -10.55 7.77
N LEU A 238 9.55 -11.01 6.51
CA LEU A 238 10.78 -11.17 5.72
C LEU A 238 11.29 -9.85 5.12
N ALA A 239 10.38 -9.05 4.54
CA ALA A 239 10.75 -7.88 3.73
C ALA A 239 10.71 -6.57 4.51
N PHE A 240 10.19 -6.58 5.73
CA PHE A 240 10.13 -5.40 6.59
C PHE A 240 10.84 -5.63 7.93
N THR A 241 10.36 -6.52 8.78
CA THR A 241 10.90 -6.70 10.15
C THR A 241 12.32 -7.30 10.14
N HIS A 242 12.56 -8.33 9.32
CA HIS A 242 13.83 -9.05 9.26
C HIS A 242 14.58 -8.86 7.94
N ARG A 243 14.29 -7.76 7.22
CA ARG A 243 14.89 -7.48 5.90
C ARG A 243 16.42 -7.50 5.91
N ASP A 244 17.04 -6.98 6.98
CA ASP A 244 18.50 -6.92 7.07
C ASP A 244 19.10 -8.31 7.27
N ALA A 245 18.47 -9.17 8.07
CA ALA A 245 18.90 -10.56 8.23
C ALA A 245 18.81 -11.33 6.90
N VAL A 246 17.69 -11.15 6.17
CA VAL A 246 17.46 -11.80 4.86
C VAL A 246 18.48 -11.33 3.83
N THR A 247 18.63 -10.01 3.65
CA THR A 247 19.47 -9.47 2.58
C THR A 247 20.96 -9.61 2.88
N SER A 248 21.39 -9.48 4.14
CA SER A 248 22.77 -9.70 4.53
C SER A 248 23.19 -11.15 4.37
N ALA A 249 22.34 -12.10 4.77
CA ALA A 249 22.61 -13.52 4.55
C ALA A 249 22.70 -13.87 3.07
N ALA A 250 21.82 -13.32 2.24
CA ALA A 250 21.85 -13.50 0.79
C ALA A 250 23.15 -12.94 0.18
N LEU A 251 23.57 -11.74 0.57
CA LEU A 251 24.83 -11.14 0.10
C LEU A 251 26.04 -11.96 0.52
N GLN A 252 26.08 -12.42 1.79
CA GLN A 252 27.15 -13.30 2.28
C GLN A 252 27.23 -14.63 1.53
N ALA A 253 26.08 -15.21 1.20
CA ALA A 253 25.97 -16.42 0.40
C ALA A 253 26.19 -16.18 -1.11
N ARG A 254 26.51 -14.93 -1.52
CA ARG A 254 26.61 -14.50 -2.93
C ARG A 254 25.37 -14.83 -3.77
N LEU A 255 24.20 -14.86 -3.13
CA LEU A 255 22.91 -15.12 -3.75
C LEU A 255 22.24 -13.77 -4.09
N PRO A 256 22.12 -13.41 -5.38
CA PRO A 256 21.46 -12.16 -5.77
C PRO A 256 19.98 -12.14 -5.35
N THR A 257 19.45 -10.96 -5.05
CA THR A 257 18.09 -10.79 -4.57
C THR A 257 17.25 -9.89 -5.46
N PHE A 258 16.02 -10.30 -5.73
CA PHE A 258 14.96 -9.45 -6.25
C PHE A 258 13.91 -9.24 -5.16
N CYS A 259 13.49 -7.98 -4.94
CA CYS A 259 12.55 -7.64 -3.88
C CYS A 259 11.31 -6.92 -4.44
N ALA A 260 10.15 -7.29 -3.92
CA ALA A 260 8.86 -6.79 -4.41
C ALA A 260 8.40 -5.49 -3.74
N THR A 261 9.17 -4.95 -2.77
CA THR A 261 8.81 -3.73 -2.04
C THR A 261 9.95 -2.71 -2.07
N GLU A 262 9.59 -1.42 -2.04
CA GLU A 262 10.55 -0.31 -2.12
C GLU A 262 11.51 -0.27 -0.93
N SER A 263 10.96 -0.43 0.28
CA SER A 263 11.70 -0.23 1.53
C SER A 263 12.92 -1.15 1.67
N ILE A 264 12.80 -2.43 1.28
CA ILE A 264 13.89 -3.40 1.40
C ILE A 264 15.05 -3.11 0.42
N VAL A 265 14.76 -2.53 -0.77
CA VAL A 265 15.80 -2.15 -1.72
C VAL A 265 16.52 -0.88 -1.26
N ARG A 266 15.76 0.12 -0.74
CA ARG A 266 16.34 1.40 -0.31
C ARG A 266 17.04 1.36 1.04
N GLN A 267 16.57 0.51 1.94
CA GLN A 267 16.97 0.54 3.35
C GLN A 267 17.77 -0.69 3.78
N SER A 268 18.02 -1.61 2.84
CA SER A 268 18.76 -2.84 3.13
C SER A 268 19.60 -3.27 1.92
N GLN A 269 20.09 -4.52 1.92
CA GLN A 269 21.03 -5.02 0.91
C GLN A 269 20.34 -5.84 -0.20
N CYS A 270 19.11 -5.49 -0.56
CA CYS A 270 18.47 -6.08 -1.73
C CYS A 270 19.07 -5.51 -3.01
N MET A 271 19.40 -6.38 -3.99
CA MET A 271 20.13 -5.98 -5.20
C MET A 271 19.26 -5.16 -6.15
N PHE A 272 18.01 -5.56 -6.38
CA PHE A 272 17.08 -4.80 -7.22
C PHE A 272 15.63 -5.17 -6.92
N GLY A 273 14.70 -4.33 -7.35
CA GLY A 273 13.26 -4.57 -7.14
C GLY A 273 12.38 -3.80 -8.08
N LEU A 274 11.13 -4.27 -8.19
CA LEU A 274 10.08 -3.64 -8.98
C LEU A 274 8.82 -3.48 -8.13
N PHE A 275 8.37 -2.25 -7.96
CA PHE A 275 7.27 -1.91 -7.04
C PHE A 275 6.56 -0.62 -7.46
N ALA A 276 5.35 -0.38 -6.94
CA ALA A 276 4.72 0.92 -7.02
C ALA A 276 5.39 1.88 -6.03
N ASN A 277 5.64 3.13 -6.46
CA ASN A 277 6.22 4.14 -5.58
C ASN A 277 5.29 4.41 -4.39
N GLY A 278 5.82 4.27 -3.16
CA GLY A 278 5.04 4.34 -1.93
C GLY A 278 4.28 5.65 -1.76
N ALA A 279 4.90 6.81 -2.04
CA ALA A 279 4.20 8.09 -1.95
C ALA A 279 3.01 8.18 -2.92
N ASN A 280 3.11 7.58 -4.11
CA ASN A 280 2.00 7.53 -5.06
C ASN A 280 0.90 6.56 -4.61
N VAL A 281 1.25 5.44 -3.99
CA VAL A 281 0.29 4.52 -3.33
C VAL A 281 -0.50 5.29 -2.28
N GLY A 282 0.20 6.03 -1.40
CA GLY A 282 -0.42 6.88 -0.38
C GLY A 282 -1.34 7.95 -0.96
N ARG A 283 -0.89 8.69 -1.98
CA ARG A 283 -1.72 9.71 -2.67
C ARG A 283 -2.98 9.11 -3.27
N PHE A 284 -2.89 7.93 -3.88
CA PHE A 284 -4.04 7.28 -4.48
C PHE A 284 -5.00 6.72 -3.43
N ALA A 285 -4.51 6.21 -2.31
CA ALA A 285 -5.33 5.86 -1.16
C ALA A 285 -6.05 7.09 -0.57
N ALA A 286 -5.35 8.22 -0.48
CA ALA A 286 -5.94 9.49 -0.03
C ALA A 286 -7.02 10.02 -1.00
N TYR A 287 -6.84 9.81 -2.31
CA TYR A 287 -7.90 10.09 -3.28
C TYR A 287 -9.17 9.29 -2.98
N LYS A 288 -9.04 7.98 -2.70
CA LYS A 288 -10.19 7.14 -2.29
C LYS A 288 -10.79 7.61 -0.97
N ALA A 289 -9.96 7.98 0.01
CA ALA A 289 -10.43 8.58 1.25
C ALA A 289 -11.20 9.89 1.00
N SER A 290 -10.77 10.72 0.06
CA SER A 290 -11.50 11.95 -0.32
C SER A 290 -12.85 11.66 -0.95
N GLN A 291 -12.97 10.63 -1.77
CA GLN A 291 -14.26 10.18 -2.32
C GLN A 291 -15.25 9.80 -1.19
N ILE A 292 -14.76 9.14 -0.14
CA ILE A 292 -15.58 8.78 1.03
C ILE A 292 -15.95 10.02 1.85
N LEU A 293 -14.96 10.82 2.24
CA LEU A 293 -15.12 11.88 3.22
C LEU A 293 -15.68 13.18 2.64
N ILE A 294 -15.35 13.52 1.39
CA ILE A 294 -15.77 14.75 0.73
C ILE A 294 -16.99 14.48 -0.17
N ASP A 295 -16.84 13.51 -1.10
CA ASP A 295 -17.86 13.24 -2.10
C ASP A 295 -19.00 12.36 -1.56
N ARG A 296 -18.86 11.85 -0.30
CA ARG A 296 -19.84 10.98 0.37
C ARG A 296 -20.17 9.71 -0.42
N MET A 297 -19.22 9.26 -1.22
CA MET A 297 -19.38 8.02 -1.97
C MET A 297 -19.35 6.81 -1.04
N PRO A 298 -20.30 5.88 -1.16
CA PRO A 298 -20.28 4.64 -0.39
C PRO A 298 -19.00 3.85 -0.67
N VAL A 299 -18.28 3.47 0.38
CA VAL A 299 -16.97 2.78 0.27
C VAL A 299 -17.08 1.47 -0.50
N GLU A 300 -18.19 0.75 -0.37
CA GLU A 300 -18.49 -0.51 -1.05
C GLU A 300 -18.59 -0.39 -2.59
N ARG A 301 -18.66 0.84 -3.11
CA ARG A 301 -18.68 1.15 -4.55
C ARG A 301 -17.35 1.68 -5.08
N ILE A 302 -16.36 1.91 -4.21
CA ILE A 302 -15.06 2.42 -4.61
C ILE A 302 -14.13 1.23 -4.85
N ALA A 303 -13.76 1.00 -6.12
CA ALA A 303 -12.89 -0.11 -6.49
C ALA A 303 -11.59 -0.15 -5.69
N ALA A 304 -11.17 -1.30 -5.24
CA ALA A 304 -9.80 -1.54 -4.80
C ALA A 304 -8.92 -1.72 -6.05
N GLN A 305 -7.75 -1.05 -6.08
CA GLN A 305 -6.94 -1.00 -7.30
C GLN A 305 -5.45 -1.08 -6.99
N THR A 306 -4.67 -1.53 -7.95
CA THR A 306 -3.21 -1.43 -7.92
C THR A 306 -2.77 -0.34 -8.90
N LEU A 307 -1.73 0.42 -8.54
CA LEU A 307 -1.14 1.39 -9.48
C LEU A 307 -0.60 0.64 -10.71
N GLN A 308 -0.72 1.29 -11.87
CA GLN A 308 -0.26 0.71 -13.14
C GLN A 308 1.19 1.06 -13.48
N GLY A 309 1.75 2.08 -12.83
CA GLY A 309 3.15 2.50 -12.98
C GLY A 309 4.00 1.86 -11.91
N PHE A 310 5.04 1.13 -12.33
CA PHE A 310 6.02 0.51 -11.43
C PHE A 310 7.40 1.09 -11.68
N SER A 311 8.15 1.28 -10.58
CA SER A 311 9.55 1.72 -10.60
C SER A 311 10.47 0.51 -10.46
N LEU A 312 11.45 0.42 -11.35
CA LEU A 312 12.58 -0.49 -11.19
C LEU A 312 13.68 0.25 -10.44
N LEU A 313 14.15 -0.31 -9.34
CA LEU A 313 15.22 0.24 -8.51
C LEU A 313 16.37 -0.75 -8.44
N ILE A 314 17.58 -0.26 -8.63
CA ILE A 314 18.82 -1.04 -8.58
C ILE A 314 19.73 -0.48 -7.49
N ASN A 315 20.15 -1.34 -6.57
CA ASN A 315 21.15 -1.05 -5.55
C ASN A 315 22.55 -1.39 -6.12
N MET A 316 23.21 -0.38 -6.66
CA MET A 316 24.48 -0.57 -7.34
C MET A 316 25.61 -1.04 -6.40
N PRO A 317 25.75 -0.57 -5.16
CA PRO A 317 26.68 -1.14 -4.18
C PRO A 317 26.55 -2.66 -4.04
N VAL A 318 25.32 -3.18 -3.94
CA VAL A 318 25.08 -4.64 -3.83
C VAL A 318 25.38 -5.35 -5.15
N ALA A 319 24.98 -4.78 -6.27
CA ALA A 319 25.32 -5.33 -7.60
C ALA A 319 26.83 -5.43 -7.82
N LYS A 320 27.58 -4.40 -7.42
CA LYS A 320 29.06 -4.39 -7.47
C LYS A 320 29.66 -5.44 -6.53
N ALA A 321 29.16 -5.58 -5.31
CA ALA A 321 29.64 -6.56 -4.34
C ALA A 321 29.47 -8.01 -4.82
N LEU A 322 28.41 -8.26 -5.61
CA LEU A 322 28.13 -9.56 -6.21
C LEU A 322 28.84 -9.77 -7.56
N ASP A 323 29.43 -8.73 -8.15
CA ASP A 323 29.95 -8.71 -9.53
C ASP A 323 28.86 -9.00 -10.57
N LEU A 324 27.66 -8.45 -10.36
CA LEU A 324 26.46 -8.66 -11.17
C LEU A 324 25.89 -7.31 -11.65
N TYR A 325 26.53 -6.75 -12.68
CA TYR A 325 26.12 -5.46 -13.24
C TYR A 325 24.81 -5.58 -14.05
N PRO A 326 23.91 -4.61 -13.93
CA PRO A 326 22.68 -4.62 -14.71
C PRO A 326 22.95 -4.40 -16.19
N PRO A 327 22.15 -5.01 -17.09
CA PRO A 327 22.19 -4.70 -18.51
C PRO A 327 21.92 -3.21 -18.78
N LEU A 328 22.59 -2.64 -19.79
CA LEU A 328 22.44 -1.23 -20.15
C LEU A 328 20.97 -0.85 -20.43
N ALA A 329 20.18 -1.74 -21.01
CA ALA A 329 18.77 -1.53 -21.28
C ALA A 329 17.95 -1.29 -19.99
N LEU A 330 18.31 -1.93 -18.88
CA LEU A 330 17.65 -1.70 -17.59
C LEU A 330 18.11 -0.41 -16.93
N LEU A 331 19.39 -0.03 -17.06
CA LEU A 331 19.89 1.24 -16.53
C LEU A 331 19.18 2.46 -17.12
N ASN A 332 18.73 2.39 -18.37
CA ASN A 332 18.01 3.47 -19.02
C ASN A 332 16.61 3.75 -18.43
N VAL A 333 16.04 2.79 -17.69
CA VAL A 333 14.66 2.89 -17.15
C VAL A 333 14.62 2.73 -15.63
N ALA A 334 15.73 2.33 -15.02
CA ALA A 334 15.82 2.11 -13.59
C ALA A 334 16.27 3.38 -12.86
N GLU A 335 15.76 3.55 -11.65
CA GLU A 335 16.40 4.39 -10.64
C GLU A 335 17.58 3.60 -10.04
N VAL A 336 18.69 4.26 -9.81
CA VAL A 336 19.91 3.65 -9.28
C VAL A 336 20.26 4.27 -7.94
N ILE A 337 20.48 3.43 -6.92
CA ILE A 337 21.10 3.83 -5.65
C ILE A 337 22.62 3.67 -5.84
N GLU A 338 23.39 4.74 -5.53
CA GLU A 338 24.85 4.78 -5.61
C GLU A 338 25.54 4.56 -4.25
#